data_0a719c3bf4206240d24716d69b43f21c
#
_entry.id   0a719c3bf4206240d24716d69b43f21c
#
_cell.length_a   1.000
_cell.length_b   1.000
_cell.length_c   1.000
_cell.angle_alpha   90.00
_cell.angle_beta   90.00
_cell.angle_gamma   90.00
#
_symmetry.space_group_name_H-M   'P 1'
#
loop_
_entity.id
_entity.type
_entity.pdbx_description
1 polymer ?
#
loop_
_entity_poly.entity_id
_entity_poly.type
_entity_poly.pdbx_seq_one_letter_code
_entity_poly.pdbx_strand_id
1 'polypeptide(L)'
;MSNWLKKIFLGHIYKSELDELLQSKKQVSFKKINNISIILDGRLDVKEAYFYRLAKFFNVPKKNVKILTFFQANKKLESSILNKSYTQKDIGSFGSFNEVLEVFCASKCDVLINYFDKNDIHLKMVSLRCNKQISVGFNSVEHELNDLIVDVPTQEKNVFAKEVKKYLKIIYKFQ
;
A
#
# COMPACT_ATOMS: atom_id res chain seq x y z
N MET A 1 23.75 -5.31 -12.97
CA MET A 1 23.77 -5.52 -11.51
C MET A 1 22.93 -6.74 -11.17
N SER A 2 23.44 -7.67 -10.35
CA SER A 2 22.70 -8.87 -9.99
C SER A 2 21.45 -8.49 -9.16
N ASN A 3 20.36 -9.27 -9.27
CA ASN A 3 19.13 -9.02 -8.52
C ASN A 3 19.35 -8.99 -6.99
N TRP A 4 20.34 -9.70 -6.49
CA TRP A 4 20.70 -9.73 -5.07
C TRP A 4 21.32 -8.39 -4.62
N LEU A 5 22.30 -7.86 -5.37
CA LEU A 5 22.90 -6.56 -5.08
C LEU A 5 21.84 -5.44 -5.10
N LYS A 6 20.98 -5.45 -6.11
CA LYS A 6 19.85 -4.50 -6.18
C LYS A 6 19.01 -4.52 -4.92
N LYS A 7 18.63 -5.69 -4.40
CA LYS A 7 17.84 -5.81 -3.17
C LYS A 7 18.56 -5.25 -1.95
N ILE A 8 19.88 -5.43 -1.83
CA ILE A 8 20.66 -4.86 -0.74
C ILE A 8 20.63 -3.33 -0.80
N PHE A 9 20.91 -2.75 -1.97
CA PHE A 9 20.85 -1.29 -2.12
C PHE A 9 19.47 -0.72 -1.82
N LEU A 10 18.42 -1.34 -2.35
CA LEU A 10 17.04 -0.93 -2.05
C LEU A 10 16.73 -1.05 -0.56
N GLY A 11 17.25 -2.07 0.13
CA GLY A 11 17.10 -2.24 1.57
C GLY A 11 17.74 -1.11 2.38
N HIS A 12 18.93 -0.66 1.99
CA HIS A 12 19.59 0.50 2.64
C HIS A 12 18.83 1.79 2.42
N ILE A 13 18.40 2.05 1.17
CA ILE A 13 17.61 3.25 0.83
C ILE A 13 16.29 3.25 1.63
N TYR A 14 15.58 2.13 1.62
CA TYR A 14 14.33 1.98 2.36
C TYR A 14 14.51 2.27 3.85
N LYS A 15 15.56 1.71 4.48
CA LYS A 15 15.82 1.92 5.91
C LYS A 15 16.10 3.38 6.22
N SER A 16 16.92 4.04 5.42
CA SER A 16 17.21 5.48 5.58
C SER A 16 15.94 6.32 5.47
N GLU A 17 15.12 6.09 4.45
CA GLU A 17 13.86 6.82 4.25
C GLU A 17 12.83 6.53 5.35
N LEU A 18 12.78 5.29 5.87
CA LEU A 18 11.91 4.93 6.99
C LEU A 18 12.32 5.68 8.26
N ASP A 19 13.61 5.71 8.58
CA ASP A 19 14.14 6.43 9.75
C ASP A 19 13.82 7.94 9.66
N GLU A 20 13.97 8.55 8.48
CA GLU A 20 13.58 9.94 8.25
C GLU A 20 12.07 10.17 8.46
N LEU A 21 11.22 9.27 7.94
CA LEU A 21 9.77 9.34 8.11
C LEU A 21 9.38 9.26 9.60
N LEU A 22 9.99 8.35 10.35
CA LEU A 22 9.70 8.15 11.77
C LEU A 22 10.12 9.38 12.61
N GLN A 23 11.18 10.09 12.22
CA GLN A 23 11.61 11.33 12.86
C GLN A 23 10.72 12.53 12.51
N SER A 24 10.09 12.52 11.34
CA SER A 24 9.28 13.63 10.81
C SER A 24 7.82 13.63 11.28
N LYS A 25 7.50 13.16 12.50
CA LYS A 25 6.13 13.02 13.01
C LYS A 25 5.25 14.21 12.68
N LYS A 26 4.35 14.07 11.70
CA LYS A 26 3.34 15.09 11.37
C LYS A 26 2.12 14.90 12.25
N GLN A 27 1.62 15.98 12.84
CA GLN A 27 0.27 15.99 13.40
C GLN A 27 -0.74 15.84 12.26
N VAL A 28 -1.45 14.73 12.22
CA VAL A 28 -2.47 14.46 11.21
C VAL A 28 -3.85 14.74 11.81
N SER A 29 -4.64 15.59 11.14
CA SER A 29 -6.04 15.83 11.50
C SER A 29 -6.92 14.91 10.65
N PHE A 30 -7.55 13.92 11.28
CA PHE A 30 -8.46 12.97 10.64
C PHE A 30 -9.87 13.56 10.58
N LYS A 31 -10.28 14.09 9.40
CA LYS A 31 -11.62 14.71 9.24
C LYS A 31 -12.60 13.76 8.55
N LYS A 32 -12.24 13.29 7.37
CA LYS A 32 -13.10 12.43 6.53
C LYS A 32 -12.23 11.59 5.59
N ILE A 33 -12.68 10.36 5.31
CA ILE A 33 -12.06 9.52 4.29
C ILE A 33 -12.68 9.86 2.94
N ASN A 34 -11.93 10.48 2.05
CA ASN A 34 -12.36 10.82 0.69
C ASN A 34 -11.65 9.98 -0.38
N ASN A 35 -10.41 9.57 -0.12
CA ASN A 35 -9.56 8.84 -1.06
C ASN A 35 -8.92 7.65 -0.36
N ILE A 36 -9.02 6.48 -0.99
CA ILE A 36 -8.38 5.24 -0.51
C ILE A 36 -7.45 4.73 -1.60
N SER A 37 -6.20 4.48 -1.23
CA SER A 37 -5.23 3.80 -2.10
C SER A 37 -4.92 2.41 -1.57
N ILE A 38 -4.72 1.45 -2.46
CA ILE A 38 -4.41 0.06 -2.12
C ILE A 38 -3.15 -0.36 -2.85
N ILE A 39 -2.19 -0.91 -2.14
CA ILE A 39 -1.07 -1.67 -2.70
C ILE A 39 -1.41 -3.14 -2.51
N LEU A 40 -1.63 -3.84 -3.61
CA LEU A 40 -2.03 -5.24 -3.61
C LEU A 40 -0.87 -6.12 -4.08
N ASP A 41 -0.57 -7.15 -3.33
CA ASP A 41 0.29 -8.22 -3.81
C ASP A 41 -0.50 -9.12 -4.78
N GLY A 42 -0.16 -9.10 -6.06
CA GLY A 42 -0.81 -9.89 -7.11
C GLY A 42 -0.60 -11.41 -7.00
N ARG A 43 0.14 -11.88 -5.98
CA ARG A 43 0.24 -13.30 -5.60
C ARG A 43 -0.94 -13.74 -4.75
N LEU A 44 -1.66 -12.80 -4.13
CA LEU A 44 -2.83 -13.06 -3.31
C LEU A 44 -4.09 -13.15 -4.18
N ASP A 45 -4.96 -14.12 -3.87
CA ASP A 45 -6.26 -14.28 -4.56
C ASP A 45 -7.30 -13.31 -4.01
N VAL A 46 -7.14 -12.02 -4.37
CA VAL A 46 -8.07 -10.96 -3.97
C VAL A 46 -8.50 -10.14 -5.19
N LYS A 47 -9.80 -10.07 -5.42
CA LYS A 47 -10.37 -9.28 -6.52
C LYS A 47 -10.53 -7.81 -6.11
N GLU A 48 -10.30 -6.87 -7.02
CA GLU A 48 -10.50 -5.42 -6.79
C GLU A 48 -11.89 -5.09 -6.21
N ALA A 49 -12.92 -5.84 -6.60
CA ALA A 49 -14.29 -5.67 -6.11
C ALA A 49 -14.39 -5.74 -4.57
N TYR A 50 -13.49 -6.45 -3.91
CA TYR A 50 -13.42 -6.50 -2.45
C TYR A 50 -13.09 -5.11 -1.88
N PHE A 51 -12.10 -4.43 -2.43
CA PHE A 51 -11.69 -3.11 -1.97
C PHE A 51 -12.73 -2.04 -2.28
N TYR A 52 -13.42 -2.12 -3.42
CA TYR A 52 -14.54 -1.21 -3.71
C TYR A 52 -15.69 -1.37 -2.72
N ARG A 53 -16.00 -2.61 -2.27
CA ARG A 53 -17.00 -2.84 -1.21
C ARG A 53 -16.55 -2.27 0.14
N LEU A 54 -15.26 -2.41 0.47
CA LEU A 54 -14.69 -1.82 1.69
C LEU A 54 -14.78 -0.29 1.64
N ALA A 55 -14.41 0.33 0.53
CA ALA A 55 -14.47 1.78 0.34
C ALA A 55 -15.90 2.33 0.40
N LYS A 56 -16.89 1.60 -0.16
CA LYS A 56 -18.30 1.97 -0.11
C LYS A 56 -18.81 2.08 1.32
N PHE A 57 -18.31 1.29 2.26
CA PHE A 57 -18.67 1.39 3.67
C PHE A 57 -18.31 2.76 4.26
N PHE A 58 -17.26 3.42 3.78
CA PHE A 58 -16.85 4.76 4.19
C PHE A 58 -17.44 5.87 3.29
N ASN A 59 -18.42 5.55 2.45
CA ASN A 59 -19.00 6.46 1.45
C ASN A 59 -17.96 6.99 0.44
N VAL A 60 -16.87 6.26 0.20
CA VAL A 60 -15.87 6.63 -0.81
C VAL A 60 -16.30 6.08 -2.16
N PRO A 61 -16.52 6.95 -3.16
CA PRO A 61 -16.93 6.51 -4.50
C PRO A 61 -15.79 5.79 -5.21
N LYS A 62 -16.12 4.86 -6.11
CA LYS A 62 -15.15 4.03 -6.84
C LYS A 62 -14.05 4.84 -7.54
N LYS A 63 -14.38 6.03 -8.07
CA LYS A 63 -13.40 6.93 -8.74
C LYS A 63 -12.31 7.45 -7.81
N ASN A 64 -12.56 7.43 -6.50
CA ASN A 64 -11.62 7.87 -5.46
C ASN A 64 -10.87 6.68 -4.83
N VAL A 65 -11.00 5.48 -5.39
CA VAL A 65 -10.28 4.29 -4.97
C VAL A 65 -9.21 3.98 -6.03
N LYS A 66 -7.95 3.99 -5.62
CA LYS A 66 -6.82 3.65 -6.48
C LYS A 66 -6.24 2.32 -6.03
N ILE A 67 -6.08 1.38 -6.95
CA ILE A 67 -5.48 0.07 -6.67
C ILE A 67 -4.25 -0.07 -7.57
N LEU A 68 -3.12 -0.34 -6.95
CA LEU A 68 -1.86 -0.64 -7.62
C LEU A 68 -1.43 -2.06 -7.25
N THR A 69 -1.32 -2.93 -8.23
CA THR A 69 -1.00 -4.35 -8.01
C THR A 69 0.45 -4.65 -8.38
N PHE A 70 1.17 -5.25 -7.45
CA PHE A 70 2.52 -5.76 -7.69
C PHE A 70 2.48 -7.15 -8.31
N PHE A 71 3.21 -7.35 -9.41
CA PHE A 71 3.44 -8.66 -10.02
C PHE A 71 4.92 -8.99 -10.12
N GLN A 72 5.26 -10.27 -9.99
CA GLN A 72 6.62 -10.72 -10.30
C GLN A 72 6.89 -10.61 -11.81
N ALA A 73 8.12 -10.25 -12.19
CA ALA A 73 8.52 -9.86 -13.54
C ALA A 73 8.22 -10.88 -14.68
N ASN A 74 7.89 -12.12 -14.34
CA ASN A 74 7.65 -13.19 -15.31
C ASN A 74 6.16 -13.37 -15.72
N LYS A 75 5.26 -12.57 -15.15
CA LYS A 75 3.85 -12.65 -15.49
C LYS A 75 3.57 -11.73 -16.68
N LYS A 76 3.12 -12.29 -17.82
CA LYS A 76 2.56 -11.48 -18.92
C LYS A 76 1.29 -10.78 -18.42
N LEU A 77 1.32 -9.45 -18.41
CA LEU A 77 0.17 -8.63 -18.01
C LEU A 77 -0.60 -8.23 -19.27
N GLU A 78 -1.92 -8.31 -19.20
CA GLU A 78 -2.79 -7.75 -20.22
C GLU A 78 -2.67 -6.22 -20.24
N SER A 79 -2.81 -5.60 -21.40
CA SER A 79 -2.67 -4.14 -21.58
C SER A 79 -3.62 -3.31 -20.68
N SER A 80 -4.79 -3.85 -20.37
CA SER A 80 -5.77 -3.23 -19.46
C SER A 80 -5.29 -3.13 -17.98
N ILE A 81 -4.28 -3.90 -17.60
CA ILE A 81 -3.76 -3.99 -16.22
C ILE A 81 -2.49 -3.13 -16.06
N LEU A 82 -1.79 -2.81 -17.15
CA LEU A 82 -0.49 -2.15 -17.13
C LEU A 82 -0.48 -0.81 -16.38
N ASN A 83 -1.50 0.01 -16.51
CA ASN A 83 -1.59 1.32 -15.85
C ASN A 83 -1.98 1.24 -14.36
N LYS A 84 -2.22 0.04 -13.85
CA LYS A 84 -2.63 -0.22 -12.45
C LYS A 84 -1.76 -1.27 -11.78
N SER A 85 -0.60 -1.55 -12.36
CA SER A 85 0.30 -2.58 -11.88
C SER A 85 1.75 -2.18 -12.06
N TYR A 86 2.61 -2.83 -11.30
CA TYR A 86 4.05 -2.68 -11.41
C TYR A 86 4.76 -3.99 -11.09
N THR A 87 6.02 -4.04 -11.45
CA THR A 87 6.93 -5.15 -11.20
C THR A 87 8.22 -4.65 -10.53
N GLN A 88 9.08 -5.55 -10.15
CA GLN A 88 10.42 -5.19 -9.64
C GLN A 88 11.30 -4.42 -10.65
N LYS A 89 10.94 -4.43 -11.95
CA LYS A 89 11.68 -3.68 -12.99
C LYS A 89 11.34 -2.20 -12.99
N ASP A 90 10.17 -1.83 -12.47
CA ASP A 90 9.68 -0.47 -12.41
C ASP A 90 10.29 0.35 -11.27
N ILE A 91 11.08 -0.33 -10.41
CA ILE A 91 11.91 0.30 -9.39
C ILE A 91 13.37 0.15 -9.83
N GLY A 92 14.04 1.26 -10.07
CA GLY A 92 15.45 1.31 -10.46
C GLY A 92 16.38 0.78 -9.36
N SER A 93 17.65 0.55 -9.73
CA SER A 93 18.64 0.00 -8.79
C SER A 93 18.97 0.92 -7.62
N PHE A 94 18.79 2.23 -7.83
CA PHE A 94 18.99 3.27 -6.81
C PHE A 94 17.66 3.81 -6.29
N GLY A 95 16.59 3.02 -6.39
CA GLY A 95 15.28 3.35 -5.84
C GLY A 95 14.44 4.31 -6.67
N SER A 96 14.86 4.71 -7.88
CA SER A 96 14.01 5.55 -8.76
C SER A 96 12.74 4.80 -9.16
N PHE A 97 11.63 5.51 -9.25
CA PHE A 97 10.35 4.97 -9.69
C PHE A 97 10.09 5.31 -11.16
N ASN A 98 9.33 4.45 -11.86
CA ASN A 98 8.78 4.81 -13.16
C ASN A 98 7.57 5.76 -12.99
N GLU A 99 7.07 6.32 -14.10
CA GLU A 99 5.96 7.28 -14.10
C GLU A 99 4.70 6.75 -13.39
N VAL A 100 4.35 5.48 -13.56
CA VAL A 100 3.16 4.87 -12.93
C VAL A 100 3.27 4.91 -11.41
N LEU A 101 4.44 4.56 -10.87
CA LEU A 101 4.72 4.58 -9.44
C LEU A 101 4.80 6.02 -8.89
N GLU A 102 5.43 6.93 -9.63
CA GLU A 102 5.53 8.34 -9.25
C GLU A 102 4.13 8.97 -9.14
N VAL A 103 3.27 8.79 -10.14
CA VAL A 103 1.89 9.31 -10.14
C VAL A 103 1.05 8.70 -9.02
N PHE A 104 1.20 7.39 -8.76
CA PHE A 104 0.48 6.73 -7.69
C PHE A 104 0.91 7.26 -6.32
N CYS A 105 2.21 7.33 -6.06
CA CYS A 105 2.76 7.76 -4.78
C CYS A 105 2.54 9.25 -4.50
N ALA A 106 2.62 10.12 -5.51
CA ALA A 106 2.34 11.55 -5.38
C ALA A 106 0.86 11.84 -5.08
N SER A 107 -0.02 10.92 -5.46
CA SER A 107 -1.46 11.08 -5.25
C SER A 107 -1.81 11.01 -3.76
N LYS A 108 -2.33 12.11 -3.21
CA LYS A 108 -2.78 12.13 -1.80
C LYS A 108 -3.90 11.12 -1.55
N CYS A 109 -3.75 10.31 -0.51
CA CYS A 109 -4.82 9.45 -0.01
C CYS A 109 -5.00 9.61 1.50
N ASP A 110 -6.23 9.43 1.97
CA ASP A 110 -6.54 9.49 3.39
C ASP A 110 -6.19 8.17 4.07
N VAL A 111 -6.44 7.05 3.38
CA VAL A 111 -6.11 5.71 3.86
C VAL A 111 -5.34 4.95 2.78
N LEU A 112 -4.15 4.47 3.13
CA LEU A 112 -3.40 3.50 2.34
C LEU A 112 -3.60 2.11 2.92
N ILE A 113 -4.07 1.16 2.13
CA ILE A 113 -4.20 -0.24 2.52
C ILE A 113 -3.06 -1.03 1.89
N ASN A 114 -2.16 -1.53 2.71
CA ASN A 114 -1.07 -2.43 2.35
C ASN A 114 -1.57 -3.88 2.39
N TYR A 115 -2.15 -4.34 1.29
CA TYR A 115 -2.69 -5.70 1.21
C TYR A 115 -1.63 -6.68 0.71
N PHE A 116 -0.65 -6.95 1.56
CA PHE A 116 0.43 -7.93 1.38
C PHE A 116 0.91 -8.43 2.74
N ASP A 117 1.40 -9.68 2.79
CA ASP A 117 1.81 -10.38 4.01
C ASP A 117 3.30 -10.75 4.03
N LYS A 118 4.07 -10.25 3.07
CA LYS A 118 5.51 -10.53 2.95
C LYS A 118 6.32 -9.24 3.00
N ASN A 119 7.47 -9.30 3.66
CA ASN A 119 8.44 -8.21 3.71
C ASN A 119 9.20 -8.05 2.37
N ASP A 120 8.46 -7.93 1.26
CA ASP A 120 9.01 -7.70 -0.08
C ASP A 120 9.43 -6.23 -0.21
N ILE A 121 10.71 -6.00 -0.51
CA ILE A 121 11.28 -4.65 -0.57
C ILE A 121 10.58 -3.75 -1.59
N HIS A 122 10.09 -4.30 -2.71
CA HIS A 122 9.41 -3.52 -3.74
C HIS A 122 8.02 -3.05 -3.29
N LEU A 123 7.30 -3.88 -2.51
CA LEU A 123 6.03 -3.50 -1.90
C LEU A 123 6.24 -2.45 -0.80
N LYS A 124 7.25 -2.65 0.05
CA LYS A 124 7.56 -1.75 1.16
C LYS A 124 7.99 -0.36 0.68
N MET A 125 8.86 -0.27 -0.33
CA MET A 125 9.30 1.02 -0.88
C MET A 125 8.16 1.85 -1.46
N VAL A 126 7.24 1.21 -2.20
CA VAL A 126 6.06 1.92 -2.74
C VAL A 126 5.17 2.40 -1.59
N SER A 127 4.91 1.55 -0.60
CA SER A 127 4.11 1.92 0.57
C SER A 127 4.73 3.09 1.35
N LEU A 128 6.04 3.05 1.57
CA LEU A 128 6.76 4.09 2.32
C LEU A 128 6.60 5.47 1.67
N ARG A 129 6.77 5.54 0.35
CA ARG A 129 6.77 6.80 -0.43
C ARG A 129 5.39 7.32 -0.79
N CYS A 130 4.32 6.57 -0.52
CA CYS A 130 2.96 7.07 -0.76
C CYS A 130 2.61 8.27 0.11
N ASN A 131 1.99 9.29 -0.49
CA ASN A 131 1.45 10.46 0.21
C ASN A 131 0.14 10.11 0.91
N LYS A 132 0.22 9.61 2.14
CA LYS A 132 -0.88 9.07 2.93
C LYS A 132 -1.07 9.79 4.26
N GLN A 133 -2.30 9.79 4.79
CA GLN A 133 -2.57 10.24 6.15
C GLN A 133 -2.42 9.10 7.17
N ILE A 134 -2.93 7.92 6.85
CA ILE A 134 -2.81 6.70 7.66
C ILE A 134 -2.58 5.48 6.77
N SER A 135 -1.77 4.56 7.23
CA SER A 135 -1.52 3.26 6.58
C SER A 135 -2.08 2.11 7.41
N VAL A 136 -2.62 1.11 6.73
CA VAL A 136 -3.18 -0.11 7.32
C VAL A 136 -2.54 -1.32 6.67
N GLY A 137 -2.05 -2.26 7.46
CA GLY A 137 -1.43 -3.49 6.95
C GLY A 137 -1.56 -4.66 7.91
N PHE A 138 -0.88 -5.76 7.57
CA PHE A 138 -0.91 -7.01 8.32
C PHE A 138 0.24 -7.09 9.33
N ASN A 139 0.00 -7.81 10.43
CA ASN A 139 1.01 -8.05 11.48
C ASN A 139 2.26 -8.81 10.98
N SER A 140 2.16 -9.55 9.89
CA SER A 140 3.27 -10.28 9.27
C SER A 140 4.29 -9.39 8.54
N VAL A 141 3.98 -8.09 8.37
CA VAL A 141 4.83 -7.08 7.72
C VAL A 141 5.48 -6.21 8.78
N GLU A 142 6.63 -5.61 8.46
CA GLU A 142 7.35 -4.65 9.30
C GLU A 142 6.39 -3.60 9.90
N HIS A 143 6.38 -3.51 11.23
CA HIS A 143 5.36 -2.76 11.96
C HIS A 143 5.48 -1.26 11.74
N GLU A 144 6.69 -0.75 11.58
CA GLU A 144 6.97 0.67 11.39
C GLU A 144 6.39 1.23 10.07
N LEU A 145 6.06 0.33 9.13
CA LEU A 145 5.47 0.70 7.84
C LEU A 145 3.98 1.07 7.95
N ASN A 146 3.29 0.55 8.98
CA ASN A 146 1.84 0.69 9.13
C ASN A 146 1.46 1.39 10.44
N ASP A 147 0.55 2.37 10.35
CA ASP A 147 -0.01 3.05 11.52
C ASP A 147 -1.07 2.20 12.21
N LEU A 148 -1.78 1.36 11.45
CA LEU A 148 -2.78 0.40 11.94
C LEU A 148 -2.40 -1.00 11.47
N ILE A 149 -2.18 -1.89 12.44
CA ILE A 149 -1.81 -3.27 12.20
C ILE A 149 -2.99 -4.18 12.50
N VAL A 150 -3.34 -5.04 11.54
CA VAL A 150 -4.40 -6.03 11.68
C VAL A 150 -3.78 -7.42 11.74
N ASP A 151 -3.99 -8.09 12.87
CA ASP A 151 -3.42 -9.42 13.13
C ASP A 151 -4.38 -10.53 12.69
N VAL A 152 -4.44 -10.72 11.38
CA VAL A 152 -5.21 -11.79 10.71
C VAL A 152 -4.46 -12.28 9.48
N PRO A 153 -4.64 -13.55 9.06
CA PRO A 153 -4.11 -14.01 7.78
C PRO A 153 -4.79 -13.30 6.59
N THR A 154 -4.06 -13.15 5.48
CA THR A 154 -4.57 -12.50 4.26
C THR A 154 -5.80 -13.19 3.65
N GLN A 155 -5.99 -14.48 3.94
CA GLN A 155 -7.15 -15.27 3.52
C GLN A 155 -8.43 -14.86 4.25
N GLU A 156 -8.32 -14.36 5.48
CA GLU A 156 -9.44 -13.93 6.34
C GLU A 156 -9.96 -12.54 5.95
N LYS A 157 -10.30 -12.36 4.67
CA LYS A 157 -10.69 -11.09 4.05
C LYS A 157 -11.82 -10.37 4.80
N ASN A 158 -12.80 -11.13 5.29
CA ASN A 158 -13.96 -10.57 6.00
C ASN A 158 -13.58 -10.06 7.39
N VAL A 159 -12.70 -10.78 8.10
CA VAL A 159 -12.19 -10.37 9.41
C VAL A 159 -11.32 -9.13 9.25
N PHE A 160 -10.41 -9.12 8.28
CA PHE A 160 -9.63 -7.92 7.94
C PHE A 160 -10.53 -6.69 7.69
N ALA A 161 -11.54 -6.82 6.83
CA ALA A 161 -12.45 -5.73 6.54
C ALA A 161 -13.22 -5.25 7.79
N LYS A 162 -13.62 -6.17 8.68
CA LYS A 162 -14.31 -5.87 9.94
C LYS A 162 -13.41 -5.05 10.88
N GLU A 163 -12.18 -5.47 11.07
CA GLU A 163 -11.23 -4.77 11.94
C GLU A 163 -10.84 -3.39 11.37
N VAL A 164 -10.53 -3.31 10.07
CA VAL A 164 -10.26 -2.03 9.40
C VAL A 164 -11.44 -1.05 9.56
N LYS A 165 -12.67 -1.50 9.34
CA LYS A 165 -13.87 -0.67 9.53
C LYS A 165 -14.02 -0.19 10.97
N LYS A 166 -13.82 -1.07 11.94
CA LYS A 166 -13.90 -0.78 13.37
C LYS A 166 -12.92 0.34 13.75
N TYR A 167 -11.64 0.16 13.44
CA TYR A 167 -10.60 1.10 13.86
C TYR A 167 -10.66 2.43 13.09
N LEU A 168 -10.90 2.40 11.78
CA LEU A 168 -11.04 3.64 11.00
C LEU A 168 -12.27 4.45 11.42
N LYS A 169 -13.38 3.80 11.85
CA LYS A 169 -14.49 4.52 12.45
C LYS A 169 -14.09 5.31 13.69
N ILE A 170 -13.28 4.71 14.55
CA ILE A 170 -12.81 5.37 15.78
C ILE A 170 -11.90 6.55 15.43
N ILE A 171 -10.92 6.32 14.55
CA ILE A 171 -9.91 7.32 14.17
C ILE A 171 -10.54 8.54 13.47
N TYR A 172 -11.43 8.30 12.53
CA TYR A 172 -12.12 9.36 11.77
C TYR A 172 -13.43 9.83 12.42
N LYS A 173 -13.75 9.36 13.63
CA LYS A 173 -15.01 9.68 14.36
C LYS A 173 -16.25 9.54 13.46
N PHE A 174 -16.30 8.47 12.68
CA PHE A 174 -17.42 8.16 11.80
C PHE A 174 -18.64 7.82 12.67
N GLN A 175 -19.71 8.60 12.51
CA GLN A 175 -21.02 8.30 13.08
C GLN A 175 -21.79 7.29 12.24
#